data_55aa78b144c487bd6da2b5f309c9e800
#
_entry.id   55aa78b144c487bd6da2b5f309c9e800
#
_cell.length_a   1.000
_cell.length_b   1.000
_cell.length_c   1.000
_cell.angle_alpha   90.00
_cell.angle_beta   90.00
_cell.angle_gamma   90.00
#
_symmetry.space_group_name_H-M   'P 1'
#
loop_
_entity.id
_entity.type
_entity.pdbx_description
1 polymer ?
#
loop_
_entity_poly.entity_id
_entity_poly.type
_entity_poly.pdbx_seq_one_letter_code
_entity_poly.pdbx_strand_id
1 'polypeptide(L)'
;MNNLVFRRGFHTRRGSSAVEFAMIAPLMILFTFGLVEVGRLMLVKQTLTHATREGARVAVRPNADISDVTQRVRDEILTLAIEDPVIETEPASLESAEPGAAVTVRVRVDINSVSWIPGYFNFASTEIVAETCMSREYTE
;
A
#
# COMPACT_ATOMS: atom_id res chain seq x y z
N MET A 1 -48.61 5.41 64.51
CA MET A 1 -48.22 4.34 63.53
C MET A 1 -47.46 5.02 62.42
N ASN A 2 -46.10 4.98 62.47
CA ASN A 2 -45.22 5.62 61.48
C ASN A 2 -44.86 4.62 60.36
N ASN A 3 -45.36 4.83 59.17
CA ASN A 3 -44.99 4.08 58.01
C ASN A 3 -43.64 4.65 57.40
N LEU A 4 -42.52 4.04 57.74
CA LEU A 4 -41.24 4.31 57.08
C LEU A 4 -41.29 3.68 55.72
N VAL A 5 -41.50 4.50 54.68
CA VAL A 5 -41.34 4.11 53.27
C VAL A 5 -39.85 4.03 52.94
N PHE A 6 -39.30 2.82 52.86
CA PHE A 6 -37.96 2.55 52.43
C PHE A 6 -37.90 2.83 50.92
N ARG A 7 -37.43 4.02 50.53
CA ARG A 7 -37.08 4.31 49.13
C ARG A 7 -35.84 3.48 48.75
N ARG A 8 -36.05 2.35 48.08
CA ARG A 8 -34.99 1.62 47.39
C ARG A 8 -34.40 2.55 46.33
N GLY A 9 -33.18 3.06 46.58
CA GLY A 9 -32.39 3.76 45.58
C GLY A 9 -32.05 2.78 44.46
N PHE A 10 -32.63 3.00 43.27
CA PHE A 10 -32.20 2.34 42.06
C PHE A 10 -30.78 2.86 41.74
N HIS A 11 -29.76 2.15 42.21
CA HIS A 11 -28.38 2.36 41.72
C HIS A 11 -28.36 2.11 40.23
N THR A 12 -28.27 3.17 39.48
CA THR A 12 -28.22 3.14 38.04
C THR A 12 -26.92 2.50 37.58
N ARG A 13 -26.96 1.23 37.17
CA ARG A 13 -25.84 0.51 36.50
C ARG A 13 -25.39 1.15 35.18
N ARG A 14 -26.08 2.23 34.76
CA ARG A 14 -25.80 2.98 33.52
C ARG A 14 -24.42 3.66 33.50
N GLY A 15 -23.88 4.04 34.67
CA GLY A 15 -22.56 4.67 34.73
C GLY A 15 -21.38 3.70 34.50
N SER A 16 -21.51 2.44 34.96
CA SER A 16 -20.45 1.44 34.80
C SER A 16 -20.19 1.10 33.31
N SER A 17 -21.27 0.84 32.57
CA SER A 17 -21.14 0.52 31.13
C SER A 17 -20.59 1.68 30.29
N ALA A 18 -20.87 2.93 30.66
CA ALA A 18 -20.32 4.10 30.00
C ALA A 18 -18.81 4.21 30.23
N VAL A 19 -18.33 3.90 31.43
CA VAL A 19 -16.89 3.89 31.74
C VAL A 19 -16.17 2.74 31.01
N GLU A 20 -16.75 1.54 31.01
CA GLU A 20 -16.23 0.39 30.28
C GLU A 20 -16.10 0.69 28.79
N PHE A 21 -17.16 1.27 28.19
CA PHE A 21 -17.13 1.69 26.79
C PHE A 21 -16.05 2.75 26.53
N ALA A 22 -15.93 3.76 27.40
CA ALA A 22 -14.93 4.82 27.26
C ALA A 22 -13.48 4.30 27.32
N MET A 23 -13.24 3.19 28.04
CA MET A 23 -11.94 2.53 28.08
C MET A 23 -11.64 1.71 26.82
N ILE A 24 -12.64 1.06 26.24
CA ILE A 24 -12.48 0.19 25.07
C ILE A 24 -12.51 0.99 23.76
N ALA A 25 -13.30 2.07 23.69
CA ALA A 25 -13.48 2.84 22.47
C ALA A 25 -12.16 3.35 21.84
N PRO A 26 -11.19 3.91 22.59
CA PRO A 26 -9.92 4.35 22.02
C PRO A 26 -9.13 3.18 21.40
N LEU A 27 -9.15 2.02 22.04
CA LEU A 27 -8.47 0.82 21.52
C LEU A 27 -9.12 0.32 20.22
N MET A 28 -10.45 0.32 20.16
CA MET A 28 -11.19 -0.07 18.95
C MET A 28 -10.94 0.89 17.79
N ILE A 29 -10.88 2.20 18.07
CA ILE A 29 -10.55 3.23 17.09
C ILE A 29 -9.14 3.00 16.56
N LEU A 30 -8.15 2.82 17.44
CA LEU A 30 -6.75 2.57 17.08
C LEU A 30 -6.62 1.32 16.20
N PHE A 31 -7.30 0.23 16.58
CA PHE A 31 -7.30 -1.02 15.82
C PHE A 31 -7.93 -0.83 14.44
N THR A 32 -9.03 -0.10 14.35
CA THR A 32 -9.70 0.19 13.07
C THR A 32 -8.79 0.98 12.13
N PHE A 33 -8.13 2.03 12.62
CA PHE A 33 -7.16 2.79 11.83
C PHE A 33 -5.98 1.92 11.38
N GLY A 34 -5.49 1.03 12.24
CA GLY A 34 -4.45 0.07 11.87
C GLY A 34 -4.85 -0.86 10.73
N LEU A 35 -6.09 -1.38 10.75
CA LEU A 35 -6.61 -2.21 9.66
C LEU A 35 -6.73 -1.43 8.34
N VAL A 36 -7.21 -0.20 8.39
CA VAL A 36 -7.33 0.68 7.21
C VAL A 36 -5.95 0.94 6.61
N GLU A 37 -4.96 1.23 7.44
CA GLU A 37 -3.58 1.48 7.00
C GLU A 37 -2.96 0.25 6.33
N VAL A 38 -3.07 -0.92 6.93
CA VAL A 38 -2.59 -2.18 6.33
C VAL A 38 -3.28 -2.45 5.00
N GLY A 39 -4.61 -2.24 4.92
CA GLY A 39 -5.37 -2.39 3.68
C GLY A 39 -4.87 -1.45 2.57
N ARG A 40 -4.54 -0.19 2.91
CA ARG A 40 -3.96 0.78 1.99
C ARG A 40 -2.59 0.32 1.47
N LEU A 41 -1.69 -0.09 2.35
CA LEU A 41 -0.37 -0.59 1.95
C LEU A 41 -0.46 -1.82 1.04
N MET A 42 -1.40 -2.72 1.29
CA MET A 42 -1.68 -3.86 0.41
C MET A 42 -2.17 -3.41 -0.97
N LEU A 43 -3.07 -2.42 -1.03
CA LEU A 43 -3.54 -1.86 -2.30
C LEU A 43 -2.38 -1.25 -3.09
N VAL A 44 -1.53 -0.44 -2.45
CA VAL A 44 -0.32 0.13 -3.07
C VAL A 44 0.55 -0.98 -3.63
N LYS A 45 0.86 -2.01 -2.84
CA LYS A 45 1.68 -3.15 -3.28
C LYS A 45 1.09 -3.87 -4.50
N GLN A 46 -0.21 -4.09 -4.52
CA GLN A 46 -0.91 -4.72 -5.66
C GLN A 46 -0.81 -3.86 -6.91
N THR A 47 -1.05 -2.55 -6.79
CA THR A 47 -0.97 -1.63 -7.92
C THR A 47 0.46 -1.53 -8.46
N LEU A 48 1.48 -1.44 -7.59
CA LEU A 48 2.89 -1.48 -8.03
C LEU A 48 3.24 -2.79 -8.73
N THR A 49 2.74 -3.93 -8.24
CA THR A 49 2.94 -5.23 -8.90
C THR A 49 2.27 -5.27 -10.27
N HIS A 50 1.09 -4.67 -10.43
CA HIS A 50 0.43 -4.54 -11.71
C HIS A 50 1.22 -3.63 -12.66
N ALA A 51 1.65 -2.47 -12.18
CA ALA A 51 2.41 -1.49 -12.94
C ALA A 51 3.75 -2.08 -13.45
N THR A 52 4.48 -2.84 -12.60
CA THR A 52 5.73 -3.50 -13.03
C THR A 52 5.49 -4.55 -14.11
N ARG A 53 4.37 -5.29 -14.05
CA ARG A 53 3.99 -6.26 -15.10
C ARG A 53 3.68 -5.57 -16.42
N GLU A 54 2.90 -4.49 -16.40
CA GLU A 54 2.59 -3.73 -17.61
C GLU A 54 3.84 -3.03 -18.18
N GLY A 55 4.71 -2.48 -17.32
CA GLY A 55 6.00 -1.94 -17.71
C GLY A 55 6.90 -3.00 -18.35
N ALA A 56 7.03 -4.18 -17.74
CA ALA A 56 7.82 -5.28 -18.28
C ALA A 56 7.27 -5.77 -19.64
N ARG A 57 5.95 -5.79 -19.80
CA ARG A 57 5.29 -6.14 -21.06
C ARG A 57 5.57 -5.14 -22.20
N VAL A 58 5.76 -3.87 -21.86
CA VAL A 58 6.25 -2.87 -22.83
C VAL A 58 7.73 -3.09 -23.11
N ALA A 59 8.53 -3.32 -22.07
CA ALA A 59 9.99 -3.45 -22.19
C ALA A 59 10.46 -4.64 -23.05
N VAL A 60 9.67 -5.72 -23.14
CA VAL A 60 10.03 -6.91 -23.95
C VAL A 60 9.70 -6.77 -25.43
N ARG A 61 8.95 -5.72 -25.84
CA ARG A 61 8.60 -5.49 -27.24
C ARG A 61 9.83 -5.13 -28.07
N PRO A 62 9.84 -5.48 -29.37
CA PRO A 62 10.84 -4.96 -30.29
C PRO A 62 10.78 -3.43 -30.32
N ASN A 63 11.96 -2.77 -30.33
CA ASN A 63 12.08 -1.30 -30.34
C ASN A 63 11.46 -0.57 -29.15
N ALA A 64 11.28 -1.23 -28.00
CA ALA A 64 10.85 -0.55 -26.78
C ALA A 64 11.95 0.39 -26.27
N ASP A 65 11.54 1.60 -25.87
CA ASP A 65 12.41 2.55 -25.18
C ASP A 65 12.11 2.58 -23.67
N ILE A 66 13.11 2.93 -22.87
CA ILE A 66 12.97 3.07 -21.41
C ILE A 66 11.95 4.15 -21.06
N SER A 67 11.84 5.20 -21.88
CA SER A 67 10.84 6.25 -21.71
C SER A 67 9.42 5.70 -21.79
N ASP A 68 9.15 4.78 -22.73
CA ASP A 68 7.83 4.15 -22.89
C ASP A 68 7.48 3.27 -21.68
N VAL A 69 8.47 2.52 -21.18
CA VAL A 69 8.31 1.69 -19.97
C VAL A 69 8.01 2.56 -18.76
N THR A 70 8.80 3.62 -18.57
CA THR A 70 8.64 4.55 -17.45
C THR A 70 7.29 5.25 -17.50
N GLN A 71 6.87 5.71 -18.68
CA GLN A 71 5.56 6.35 -18.85
C GLN A 71 4.43 5.37 -18.55
N ARG A 72 4.51 4.14 -19.06
CA ARG A 72 3.49 3.11 -18.80
C ARG A 72 3.35 2.81 -17.31
N VAL A 73 4.47 2.65 -16.60
CA VAL A 73 4.46 2.44 -15.15
C VAL A 73 3.84 3.63 -14.43
N ARG A 74 4.20 4.86 -14.80
CA ARG A 74 3.63 6.07 -14.18
C ARG A 74 2.13 6.18 -14.39
N ASP A 75 1.63 5.87 -15.57
CA ASP A 75 0.20 5.91 -15.88
C ASP A 75 -0.60 4.94 -15.00
N GLU A 76 -0.05 3.75 -14.72
CA GLU A 76 -0.68 2.76 -13.86
C GLU A 76 -0.73 3.19 -12.38
N ILE A 77 0.30 3.86 -11.89
CA ILE A 77 0.38 4.29 -10.48
C ILE A 77 -0.25 5.66 -10.23
N LEU A 78 -0.62 6.40 -11.28
CA LEU A 78 -1.19 7.75 -11.19
C LEU A 78 -2.45 7.78 -10.29
N THR A 79 -3.24 6.73 -10.31
CA THR A 79 -4.47 6.60 -9.50
C THR A 79 -4.23 6.61 -8.00
N LEU A 80 -3.01 6.30 -7.57
CA LEU A 80 -2.62 6.25 -6.15
C LEU A 80 -2.07 7.59 -5.64
N ALA A 81 -1.91 8.61 -6.51
CA ALA A 81 -1.28 9.89 -6.19
C ALA A 81 0.09 9.71 -5.49
N ILE A 82 0.88 8.74 -5.98
CA ILE A 82 2.23 8.49 -5.47
C ILE A 82 3.17 9.55 -6.05
N GLU A 83 3.84 10.27 -5.16
CA GLU A 83 4.88 11.21 -5.52
C GLU A 83 6.24 10.48 -5.61
N ASP A 84 7.02 10.80 -6.64
CA ASP A 84 8.40 10.35 -6.87
C ASP A 84 8.67 8.82 -6.76
N PRO A 85 7.97 7.99 -7.55
CA PRO A 85 8.31 6.58 -7.64
C PRO A 85 9.68 6.40 -8.30
N VAL A 86 10.57 5.60 -7.71
CA VAL A 86 11.84 5.19 -8.33
C VAL A 86 11.56 4.00 -9.23
N ILE A 87 11.77 4.19 -10.54
CA ILE A 87 11.55 3.17 -11.58
C ILE A 87 12.90 2.79 -12.15
N GLU A 88 13.26 1.52 -12.05
CA GLU A 88 14.52 0.96 -12.55
C GLU A 88 14.22 -0.14 -13.56
N THR A 89 15.05 -0.20 -14.61
CA THR A 89 14.97 -1.24 -15.64
C THR A 89 16.33 -1.90 -15.78
N GLU A 90 16.39 -3.21 -15.78
CA GLU A 90 17.59 -4.01 -16.06
C GLU A 90 17.34 -4.90 -17.28
N PRO A 91 18.18 -4.79 -18.34
CA PRO A 91 19.33 -3.90 -18.49
C PRO A 91 18.95 -2.42 -18.63
N ALA A 92 19.89 -1.54 -18.25
CA ALA A 92 19.71 -0.08 -18.32
C ALA A 92 19.56 0.47 -19.76
N SER A 93 19.81 -0.35 -20.77
CA SER A 93 19.56 -0.07 -22.19
C SER A 93 18.84 -1.27 -22.79
N LEU A 94 17.61 -1.06 -23.23
CA LEU A 94 16.81 -2.10 -23.88
C LEU A 94 17.29 -2.39 -25.30
N GLU A 95 17.94 -1.44 -25.97
CA GLU A 95 18.48 -1.61 -27.33
C GLU A 95 19.61 -2.66 -27.38
N SER A 96 20.41 -2.75 -26.30
CA SER A 96 21.53 -3.68 -26.22
C SER A 96 21.13 -5.09 -25.75
N ALA A 97 19.87 -5.28 -25.32
CA ALA A 97 19.40 -6.57 -24.85
C ALA A 97 19.18 -7.53 -26.04
N GLU A 98 19.83 -8.71 -25.99
CA GLU A 98 19.65 -9.75 -26.98
C GLU A 98 18.22 -10.35 -26.93
N PRO A 99 17.73 -10.89 -28.07
CA PRO A 99 16.48 -11.64 -28.07
C PRO A 99 16.53 -12.80 -27.05
N GLY A 100 15.50 -12.94 -26.22
CA GLY A 100 15.47 -13.92 -25.14
C GLY A 100 16.14 -13.47 -23.84
N ALA A 101 16.83 -12.33 -23.81
CA ALA A 101 17.40 -11.78 -22.57
C ALA A 101 16.31 -11.45 -21.56
N ALA A 102 16.63 -11.64 -20.28
CA ALA A 102 15.74 -11.27 -19.18
C ALA A 102 15.72 -9.73 -19.02
N VAL A 103 14.52 -9.17 -18.99
CA VAL A 103 14.30 -7.75 -18.70
C VAL A 103 13.54 -7.66 -17.37
N THR A 104 14.09 -6.92 -16.44
CA THR A 104 13.51 -6.72 -15.10
C THR A 104 13.08 -5.26 -14.96
N VAL A 105 11.84 -5.06 -14.56
CA VAL A 105 11.32 -3.74 -14.18
C VAL A 105 11.04 -3.74 -12.68
N ARG A 106 11.63 -2.78 -11.97
CA ARG A 106 11.50 -2.60 -10.53
C ARG A 106 10.98 -1.22 -10.21
N VAL A 107 10.01 -1.16 -9.30
CA VAL A 107 9.44 0.09 -8.78
C VAL A 107 9.57 0.11 -7.28
N ARG A 108 10.07 1.23 -6.73
CA ARG A 108 10.19 1.48 -5.30
C ARG A 108 9.42 2.74 -4.92
N VAL A 109 8.74 2.69 -3.79
CA VAL A 109 7.98 3.82 -3.24
C VAL A 109 8.21 3.86 -1.73
N ASP A 110 8.48 5.06 -1.19
CA ASP A 110 8.58 5.25 0.25
C ASP A 110 7.21 5.04 0.91
N ILE A 111 7.16 4.24 1.97
CA ILE A 111 5.94 3.99 2.75
C ILE A 111 5.37 5.30 3.30
N ASN A 112 6.23 6.23 3.73
CA ASN A 112 5.77 7.50 4.31
C ASN A 112 5.05 8.40 3.29
N SER A 113 5.35 8.26 1.99
CA SER A 113 4.66 9.02 0.94
C SER A 113 3.24 8.53 0.68
N VAL A 114 2.93 7.29 1.06
CA VAL A 114 1.63 6.64 0.81
C VAL A 114 0.82 6.37 2.07
N SER A 115 1.43 6.46 3.25
CA SER A 115 0.79 6.29 4.55
C SER A 115 -0.07 7.51 4.92
N TRP A 116 -1.27 7.26 5.49
CA TRP A 116 -2.11 8.33 6.03
C TRP A 116 -1.63 8.83 7.39
N ILE A 117 -0.88 7.99 8.12
CA ILE A 117 -0.36 8.29 9.46
C ILE A 117 1.15 8.07 9.46
N PRO A 118 1.95 8.97 8.81
CA PRO A 118 3.39 8.83 8.73
C PRO A 118 4.00 8.73 10.13
N GLY A 119 4.90 7.76 10.32
CA GLY A 119 5.63 7.58 11.58
C GLY A 119 4.85 6.92 12.72
N TYR A 120 3.56 6.61 12.56
CA TYR A 120 2.79 5.91 13.61
C TYR A 120 3.15 4.43 13.70
N PHE A 121 3.37 3.79 12.55
CA PHE A 121 3.88 2.44 12.47
C PHE A 121 5.33 2.47 11.98
N ASN A 122 6.26 2.17 12.89
CA ASN A 122 7.68 2.03 12.53
C ASN A 122 7.86 0.62 11.91
N PHE A 123 7.53 0.49 10.62
CA PHE A 123 7.79 -0.74 9.90
C PHE A 123 9.30 -0.95 9.73
N ALA A 124 9.76 -2.19 9.80
CA ALA A 124 11.15 -2.56 9.59
C ALA A 124 11.67 -2.21 8.18
N SER A 125 10.76 -1.97 7.22
CA SER A 125 11.04 -1.52 5.86
C SER A 125 10.37 -0.17 5.64
N THR A 126 11.12 0.79 5.09
CA THR A 126 10.63 2.13 4.72
C THR A 126 10.14 2.18 3.28
N GLU A 127 10.36 1.13 2.49
CA GLU A 127 10.03 1.08 1.06
C GLU A 127 9.11 -0.08 0.72
N ILE A 128 8.18 0.17 -0.19
CA ILE A 128 7.40 -0.86 -0.89
C ILE A 128 8.07 -1.08 -2.23
N VAL A 129 8.54 -2.31 -2.49
CA VAL A 129 9.23 -2.68 -3.72
C VAL A 129 8.37 -3.68 -4.48
N ALA A 130 8.18 -3.46 -5.78
CA ALA A 130 7.62 -4.43 -6.71
C ALA A 130 8.61 -4.66 -7.86
N GLU A 131 8.72 -5.89 -8.32
CA GLU A 131 9.64 -6.30 -9.37
C GLU A 131 8.98 -7.35 -10.25
N THR A 132 9.22 -7.24 -11.55
CA THR A 132 8.77 -8.22 -12.54
C THR A 132 9.87 -8.44 -13.59
N CYS A 133 10.18 -9.71 -13.81
CA CYS A 133 11.12 -10.15 -14.82
C CYS A 133 10.38 -10.86 -15.97
N MET A 134 10.68 -10.49 -17.22
CA MET A 134 10.15 -11.12 -18.43
C MET A 134 11.26 -11.31 -19.46
N SER A 135 11.15 -12.34 -20.30
CA SER A 135 12.07 -12.56 -21.40
C SER A 135 11.69 -11.72 -22.62
N ARG A 136 12.69 -11.10 -23.26
CA ARG A 136 12.48 -10.30 -24.48
C ARG A 136 11.95 -11.17 -25.61
N GLU A 137 10.99 -10.64 -26.38
CA GLU A 137 10.41 -11.32 -27.53
C GLU A 137 11.44 -11.44 -28.67
N TYR A 138 11.37 -12.56 -29.40
CA TYR A 138 12.16 -12.74 -30.64
C TYR A 138 11.49 -11.94 -31.76
N THR A 139 12.27 -11.18 -32.50
CA THR A 139 11.85 -10.63 -33.80
C THR A 139 12.16 -11.69 -34.84
N GLU A 140 11.13 -12.32 -35.41
CA GLU A 140 11.31 -13.11 -36.64
C GLU A 140 11.59 -12.22 -37.86
#